data_f40063ed4e77253256a5c6170dc68eb0
#
_entry.id   f40063ed4e77253256a5c6170dc68eb0
#
_cell.length_a   1.000
_cell.length_b   1.000
_cell.length_c   1.000
_cell.angle_alpha   90.00
_cell.angle_beta   90.00
_cell.angle_gamma   90.00
#
_symmetry.space_group_name_H-M   'P 1'
#
loop_
_entity.id
_entity.type
_entity.pdbx_description
1 polymer ?
#
loop_
_entity_poly.entity_id
_entity_poly.type
_entity_poly.pdbx_seq_one_letter_code
_entity_poly.pdbx_strand_id
1 'polypeptide(L)'
;QLSFYKGGASVLADACLVKGELTPNESTFAFGYGTFLQLLDDLQDRMEDASMKHQTLYSGIPLETHLDEYIEKLLRYIDCVLASYETEINSPVPMNDVIRSCMRMMVESVVGKHPTYVSKNYYKTLESYSSVRLSFYPEMEKIMEEALRNKESRNTGS
;
A
#
# COMPACT_ATOMS: atom_id res chain seq x y z
N GLN A 1 13.54 3.99 -10.60
CA GLN A 1 13.49 5.42 -10.18
C GLN A 1 12.31 6.19 -10.78
N LEU A 2 11.91 5.94 -12.04
CA LEU A 2 10.78 6.64 -12.67
C LEU A 2 9.44 6.36 -11.98
N SER A 3 9.20 5.13 -11.56
CA SER A 3 7.95 4.70 -10.90
C SER A 3 7.64 5.55 -9.66
N PHE A 4 8.61 5.73 -8.76
CA PHE A 4 8.42 6.52 -7.53
C PHE A 4 8.04 7.97 -7.80
N TYR A 5 8.71 8.60 -8.76
CA TYR A 5 8.40 9.99 -9.15
C TYR A 5 6.99 10.11 -9.73
N LYS A 6 6.54 9.13 -10.50
CA LYS A 6 5.19 9.12 -11.07
C LYS A 6 4.13 9.13 -9.97
N GLY A 7 4.20 8.18 -9.04
CA GLY A 7 3.24 8.09 -7.93
C GLY A 7 3.26 9.33 -7.03
N GLY A 8 4.47 9.76 -6.61
CA GLY A 8 4.63 10.95 -5.79
C GLY A 8 4.13 12.23 -6.46
N ALA A 9 4.49 12.43 -7.74
CA ALA A 9 4.07 13.61 -8.48
C ALA A 9 2.55 13.64 -8.74
N SER A 10 1.91 12.48 -8.98
CA SER A 10 0.46 12.41 -9.19
C SER A 10 -0.31 12.86 -7.95
N VAL A 11 0.00 12.31 -6.78
CA VAL A 11 -0.69 12.67 -5.53
C VAL A 11 -0.38 14.11 -5.12
N LEU A 12 0.84 14.59 -5.35
CA LEU A 12 1.19 15.99 -5.11
C LEU A 12 0.38 16.93 -6.02
N ALA A 13 0.21 16.58 -7.30
CA ALA A 13 -0.60 17.38 -8.24
C ALA A 13 -2.08 17.39 -7.81
N ASP A 14 -2.63 16.24 -7.40
CA ASP A 14 -4.00 16.15 -6.90
C ASP A 14 -4.20 17.01 -5.63
N ALA A 15 -3.24 16.98 -4.71
CA ALA A 15 -3.28 17.81 -3.51
C ALA A 15 -3.25 19.31 -3.85
N CYS A 16 -2.43 19.72 -4.82
CA CYS A 16 -2.41 21.11 -5.34
C CYS A 16 -3.74 21.49 -6.00
N LEU A 17 -4.36 20.59 -6.76
CA LEU A 17 -5.66 20.85 -7.40
C LEU A 17 -6.78 21.03 -6.38
N VAL A 18 -6.75 20.27 -5.28
CA VAL A 18 -7.79 20.32 -4.23
C VAL A 18 -7.62 21.53 -3.32
N LYS A 19 -6.39 21.80 -2.88
CA LYS A 19 -6.11 22.82 -1.85
C LYS A 19 -5.59 24.14 -2.43
N GLY A 20 -5.01 24.14 -3.62
CA GLY A 20 -4.27 25.28 -4.19
C GLY A 20 -2.82 25.28 -3.70
N GLU A 21 -2.50 26.16 -2.77
CA GLU A 21 -1.16 26.25 -2.18
C GLU A 21 -0.96 25.22 -1.06
N LEU A 22 0.14 24.51 -1.10
CA LEU A 22 0.57 23.55 -0.08
C LEU A 22 1.75 24.11 0.70
N THR A 23 1.79 23.85 1.98
CA THR A 23 3.00 24.06 2.79
C THR A 23 4.10 23.06 2.37
N PRO A 24 5.37 23.32 2.70
CA PRO A 24 6.46 22.38 2.44
C PRO A 24 6.21 20.98 3.04
N ASN A 25 5.62 20.91 4.24
CA ASN A 25 5.33 19.63 4.92
C ASN A 25 4.18 18.89 4.23
N GLU A 26 3.13 19.58 3.83
CA GLU A 26 2.02 19.00 3.05
C GLU A 26 2.50 18.48 1.69
N SER A 27 3.36 19.24 1.02
CA SER A 27 3.98 18.82 -0.24
C SER A 27 4.84 17.56 -0.05
N THR A 28 5.64 17.52 1.03
CA THR A 28 6.47 16.36 1.36
C THR A 28 5.61 15.14 1.70
N PHE A 29 4.55 15.33 2.48
CA PHE A 29 3.60 14.26 2.80
C PHE A 29 2.90 13.74 1.55
N ALA A 30 2.32 14.61 0.73
CA ALA A 30 1.58 14.23 -0.47
C ALA A 30 2.48 13.43 -1.44
N PHE A 31 3.70 13.92 -1.69
CA PHE A 31 4.67 13.22 -2.52
C PHE A 31 5.08 11.87 -1.91
N GLY A 32 5.36 11.84 -0.62
CA GLY A 32 5.73 10.61 0.10
C GLY A 32 4.62 9.58 0.11
N TYR A 33 3.38 10.01 0.33
CA TYR A 33 2.21 9.14 0.30
C TYR A 33 1.98 8.55 -1.10
N GLY A 34 2.07 9.37 -2.15
CA GLY A 34 1.97 8.91 -3.53
C GLY A 34 3.08 7.93 -3.92
N THR A 35 4.30 8.16 -3.42
CA THR A 35 5.40 7.21 -3.57
C THR A 35 5.10 5.88 -2.86
N PHE A 36 4.52 5.92 -1.65
CA PHE A 36 4.09 4.71 -0.94
C PHE A 36 3.06 3.92 -1.74
N LEU A 37 2.03 4.60 -2.27
CA LEU A 37 1.00 3.94 -3.08
C LEU A 37 1.59 3.25 -4.31
N GLN A 38 2.53 3.90 -4.99
CA GLN A 38 3.21 3.30 -6.15
C GLN A 38 4.07 2.09 -5.75
N LEU A 39 4.78 2.17 -4.62
CA LEU A 39 5.54 1.02 -4.11
C LEU A 39 4.65 -0.16 -3.74
N LEU A 40 3.47 0.14 -3.22
CA LEU A 40 2.48 -0.89 -2.87
C LEU A 40 1.91 -1.56 -4.13
N ASP A 41 1.61 -0.77 -5.16
CA ASP A 41 1.15 -1.24 -6.47
C ASP A 41 2.21 -2.14 -7.13
N ASP A 42 3.45 -1.66 -7.24
CA ASP A 42 4.60 -2.41 -7.73
C ASP A 42 4.82 -3.74 -6.94
N LEU A 43 4.51 -3.76 -5.65
CA LEU A 43 4.60 -4.97 -4.81
C LEU A 43 3.46 -5.95 -5.12
N GLN A 44 2.24 -5.44 -5.26
CA GLN A 44 1.05 -6.22 -5.58
C GLN A 44 1.21 -6.88 -6.96
N ASP A 45 1.67 -6.13 -7.94
CA ASP A 45 1.76 -6.54 -9.33
C ASP A 45 3.10 -7.22 -9.69
N ARG A 46 3.95 -7.53 -8.69
CA ARG A 46 5.29 -8.12 -8.89
C ARG A 46 5.34 -9.26 -9.90
N MET A 47 4.38 -10.20 -9.82
CA MET A 47 4.36 -11.37 -10.70
C MET A 47 4.01 -10.99 -12.14
N GLU A 48 3.05 -10.09 -12.30
CA GLU A 48 2.61 -9.58 -13.60
C GLU A 48 3.72 -8.75 -14.24
N ASP A 49 4.29 -7.80 -13.50
CA ASP A 49 5.41 -6.97 -13.94
C ASP A 49 6.62 -7.80 -14.39
N ALA A 50 6.98 -8.85 -13.62
CA ALA A 50 8.05 -9.75 -14.00
C ALA A 50 7.74 -10.49 -15.30
N SER A 51 6.50 -10.93 -15.50
CA SER A 51 6.06 -11.63 -16.72
C SER A 51 6.07 -10.71 -17.95
N MET A 52 5.66 -9.45 -17.76
CA MET A 52 5.62 -8.43 -18.81
C MET A 52 6.95 -7.71 -19.01
N LYS A 53 7.99 -8.04 -18.22
CA LYS A 53 9.30 -7.38 -18.19
C LYS A 53 9.22 -5.87 -17.89
N HIS A 54 8.23 -5.46 -17.11
CA HIS A 54 8.18 -4.12 -16.57
C HIS A 54 9.26 -3.94 -15.50
N GLN A 55 9.98 -2.83 -15.56
CA GLN A 55 11.07 -2.55 -14.61
C GLN A 55 10.55 -1.77 -13.39
N THR A 56 10.11 -2.50 -12.38
CA THR A 56 9.75 -1.95 -11.08
C THR A 56 10.77 -2.35 -10.01
N LEU A 57 10.60 -1.86 -8.78
CA LEU A 57 11.50 -2.21 -7.69
C LEU A 57 11.51 -3.72 -7.42
N TYR A 58 10.33 -4.35 -7.45
CA TYR A 58 10.18 -5.75 -7.04
C TYR A 58 10.28 -6.73 -8.20
N SER A 59 9.98 -6.32 -9.43
CA SER A 59 10.09 -7.18 -10.62
C SER A 59 11.54 -7.54 -10.97
N GLY A 60 12.50 -6.70 -10.56
CA GLY A 60 13.93 -6.97 -10.73
C GLY A 60 14.53 -7.95 -9.71
N ILE A 61 13.75 -8.35 -8.68
CA ILE A 61 14.19 -9.30 -7.65
C ILE A 61 13.77 -10.70 -8.10
N PRO A 62 14.69 -11.70 -8.08
CA PRO A 62 14.34 -13.08 -8.44
C PRO A 62 13.10 -13.57 -7.69
N LEU A 63 12.17 -14.23 -8.37
CA LEU A 63 10.87 -14.61 -7.81
C LEU A 63 10.95 -15.56 -6.61
N GLU A 64 12.02 -16.35 -6.53
CA GLU A 64 12.35 -17.26 -5.43
C GLU A 64 12.88 -16.52 -4.19
N THR A 65 13.23 -15.24 -4.31
CA THR A 65 13.74 -14.43 -3.20
C THR A 65 12.60 -13.90 -2.36
N HIS A 66 12.65 -14.15 -1.06
CA HIS A 66 11.72 -13.55 -0.10
C HIS A 66 11.98 -12.05 0.04
N LEU A 67 10.89 -11.29 0.20
CA LEU A 67 10.88 -9.84 0.28
C LEU A 67 10.86 -9.31 1.72
N ASP A 68 11.21 -10.12 2.72
CA ASP A 68 11.13 -9.76 4.14
C ASP A 68 11.72 -8.37 4.42
N GLU A 69 12.96 -8.11 3.97
CA GLU A 69 13.63 -6.83 4.17
C GLU A 69 12.94 -5.67 3.42
N TYR A 70 12.37 -5.93 2.25
CA TYR A 70 11.68 -4.91 1.46
C TYR A 70 10.36 -4.52 2.10
N ILE A 71 9.62 -5.49 2.65
CA ILE A 71 8.40 -5.23 3.42
C ILE A 71 8.73 -4.41 4.68
N GLU A 72 9.79 -4.76 5.40
CA GLU A 72 10.25 -3.97 6.55
C GLU A 72 10.60 -2.53 6.17
N LYS A 73 11.31 -2.34 5.05
CA LYS A 73 11.65 -1.00 4.55
C LYS A 73 10.39 -0.22 4.17
N LEU A 74 9.40 -0.88 3.56
CA LEU A 74 8.14 -0.23 3.20
C LEU A 74 7.34 0.17 4.45
N LEU A 75 7.30 -0.68 5.48
CA LEU A 75 6.65 -0.36 6.76
C LEU A 75 7.33 0.81 7.47
N ARG A 76 8.68 0.85 7.49
CA ARG A 76 9.44 1.99 8.05
C ARG A 76 9.25 3.27 7.22
N TYR A 77 9.07 3.15 5.92
CA TYR A 77 8.81 4.29 5.06
C TYR A 77 7.50 4.99 5.43
N ILE A 78 6.49 4.25 5.88
CA ILE A 78 5.24 4.83 6.41
C ILE A 78 5.53 5.82 7.54
N ASP A 79 6.38 5.44 8.49
CA ASP A 79 6.75 6.31 9.62
C ASP A 79 7.51 7.56 9.15
N CYS A 80 8.39 7.43 8.15
CA CYS A 80 9.09 8.57 7.55
C CYS A 80 8.12 9.54 6.86
N VAL A 81 7.13 9.04 6.13
CA VAL A 81 6.11 9.86 5.46
C VAL A 81 5.28 10.62 6.48
N LEU A 82 4.84 9.95 7.54
CA LEU A 82 4.01 10.56 8.58
C LEU A 82 4.77 11.57 9.43
N ALA A 83 6.05 11.34 9.71
CA ALA A 83 6.88 12.27 10.49
C ALA A 83 6.96 13.67 9.85
N SER A 84 6.88 13.79 8.52
CA SER A 84 6.83 15.07 7.82
C SER A 84 5.53 15.84 8.05
N TYR A 85 4.46 15.14 8.43
CA TYR A 85 3.12 15.70 8.63
C TYR A 85 2.80 16.03 10.09
N GLU A 86 3.41 15.33 11.05
CA GLU A 86 3.14 15.46 12.50
C GLU A 86 3.52 16.82 13.09
N THR A 87 4.40 17.57 12.43
CA THR A 87 4.91 18.85 12.94
C THR A 87 3.92 20.01 12.83
N GLU A 88 2.84 19.90 12.07
CA GLU A 88 1.94 21.01 11.79
C GLU A 88 0.53 20.89 12.42
N ILE A 89 0.13 19.72 12.90
CA ILE A 89 -1.26 19.51 13.31
C ILE A 89 -1.38 19.31 14.83
N ASN A 90 -1.79 20.35 15.53
CA ASN A 90 -2.45 20.27 16.84
C ASN A 90 -3.89 19.69 16.66
N SER A 91 -4.03 18.52 16.03
CA SER A 91 -5.31 17.86 15.87
C SER A 91 -5.60 17.01 17.11
N PRO A 92 -6.77 17.18 17.74
CA PRO A 92 -7.19 16.35 18.90
C PRO A 92 -7.53 14.91 18.52
N VAL A 93 -7.60 14.59 17.21
CA VAL A 93 -7.83 13.24 16.71
C VAL A 93 -6.50 12.70 16.22
N PRO A 94 -6.11 11.47 16.59
CA PRO A 94 -4.86 10.85 16.10
C PRO A 94 -5.00 10.44 14.63
N MET A 95 -5.20 11.43 13.74
CA MET A 95 -5.35 11.22 12.30
C MET A 95 -4.15 10.46 11.74
N ASN A 96 -2.95 10.76 12.25
CA ASN A 96 -1.73 10.07 11.85
C ASN A 96 -1.77 8.59 12.22
N ASP A 97 -2.34 8.22 13.36
CA ASP A 97 -2.48 6.82 13.76
C ASP A 97 -3.47 6.08 12.87
N VAL A 98 -4.54 6.75 12.44
CA VAL A 98 -5.49 6.18 11.48
C VAL A 98 -4.83 5.98 10.12
N ILE A 99 -4.12 6.99 9.60
CA ILE A 99 -3.41 6.90 8.31
C ILE A 99 -2.34 5.80 8.39
N ARG A 100 -1.54 5.78 9.47
CA ARG A 100 -0.53 4.75 9.71
C ARG A 100 -1.15 3.34 9.69
N SER A 101 -2.25 3.16 10.41
CA SER A 101 -2.96 1.89 10.45
C SER A 101 -3.47 1.47 9.09
N CYS A 102 -4.07 2.40 8.32
CA CYS A 102 -4.53 2.13 6.96
C CYS A 102 -3.38 1.73 6.03
N MET A 103 -2.27 2.48 6.04
CA MET A 103 -1.10 2.17 5.20
C MET A 103 -0.51 0.79 5.56
N ARG A 104 -0.39 0.46 6.86
CA ARG A 104 0.06 -0.86 7.31
C ARG A 104 -0.88 -1.97 6.87
N MET A 105 -2.19 -1.80 7.04
CA MET A 105 -3.20 -2.77 6.58
C MET A 105 -3.12 -3.02 5.06
N MET A 106 -2.80 -2.00 4.26
CA MET A 106 -2.62 -2.15 2.82
C MET A 106 -1.42 -3.07 2.52
N VAL A 107 -0.28 -2.90 3.20
CA VAL A 107 0.89 -3.79 3.07
C VAL A 107 0.56 -5.20 3.55
N GLU A 108 -0.08 -5.34 4.70
CA GLU A 108 -0.52 -6.62 5.27
C GLU A 108 -1.47 -7.36 4.32
N SER A 109 -2.36 -6.62 3.64
CA SER A 109 -3.27 -7.18 2.63
C SER A 109 -2.51 -7.81 1.48
N VAL A 110 -1.49 -7.14 0.94
CA VAL A 110 -0.66 -7.72 -0.14
C VAL A 110 0.06 -8.98 0.34
N VAL A 111 0.68 -8.95 1.53
CA VAL A 111 1.34 -10.14 2.09
C VAL A 111 0.35 -11.27 2.36
N GLY A 112 -0.85 -10.96 2.83
CA GLY A 112 -1.92 -11.94 3.06
C GLY A 112 -2.39 -12.63 1.78
N LYS A 113 -2.50 -11.86 0.69
CA LYS A 113 -2.88 -12.37 -0.65
C LYS A 113 -1.73 -13.15 -1.31
N HIS A 114 -0.49 -12.77 -1.04
CA HIS A 114 0.71 -13.36 -1.62
C HIS A 114 1.68 -13.90 -0.56
N PRO A 115 1.28 -14.93 0.22
CA PRO A 115 2.07 -15.42 1.36
C PRO A 115 3.45 -15.97 0.96
N THR A 116 3.65 -16.28 -0.31
CA THR A 116 4.94 -16.74 -0.85
C THR A 116 5.95 -15.60 -1.06
N TYR A 117 5.53 -14.35 -0.97
CA TYR A 117 6.43 -13.19 -1.10
C TYR A 117 7.38 -13.07 0.08
N VAL A 118 7.03 -13.66 1.22
CA VAL A 118 7.81 -13.58 2.45
C VAL A 118 8.13 -14.96 3.02
N SER A 119 9.15 -15.03 3.88
CA SER A 119 9.46 -16.26 4.60
C SER A 119 8.33 -16.61 5.59
N LYS A 120 8.19 -17.91 5.88
CA LYS A 120 7.20 -18.40 6.86
C LYS A 120 7.37 -17.78 8.25
N ASN A 121 8.60 -17.51 8.64
CA ASN A 121 8.89 -16.89 9.94
C ASN A 121 8.47 -15.43 9.94
N TYR A 122 8.78 -14.70 8.87
CA TYR A 122 8.38 -13.31 8.71
C TYR A 122 6.85 -13.16 8.66
N TYR A 123 6.16 -14.02 7.91
CA TYR A 123 4.70 -14.04 7.83
C TYR A 123 4.07 -14.15 9.23
N LYS A 124 4.53 -15.11 10.05
CA LYS A 124 4.05 -15.28 11.44
C LYS A 124 4.36 -14.05 12.31
N THR A 125 5.53 -13.47 12.13
CA THR A 125 5.93 -12.27 12.87
C THR A 125 5.03 -11.10 12.50
N LEU A 126 4.83 -10.85 11.20
CA LEU A 126 3.94 -9.78 10.71
C LEU A 126 2.51 -9.98 11.22
N GLU A 127 1.99 -11.22 11.14
CA GLU A 127 0.64 -11.56 11.63
C GLU A 127 0.48 -11.30 13.14
N SER A 128 1.53 -11.51 13.94
CA SER A 128 1.48 -11.24 15.39
C SER A 128 1.32 -9.77 15.76
N TYR A 129 1.67 -8.86 14.85
CA TYR A 129 1.49 -7.40 14.99
C TYR A 129 0.29 -6.86 14.22
N SER A 130 -0.35 -7.68 13.41
CA SER A 130 -1.54 -7.29 12.64
C SER A 130 -2.79 -7.33 13.52
N SER A 131 -3.72 -6.42 13.27
CA SER A 131 -5.02 -6.37 13.95
C SER A 131 -5.96 -7.51 13.54
N VAL A 132 -5.70 -8.15 12.41
CA VAL A 132 -6.46 -9.27 11.85
C VAL A 132 -5.51 -10.34 11.34
N ARG A 133 -5.99 -11.58 11.20
CA ARG A 133 -5.19 -12.63 10.55
C ARG A 133 -4.92 -12.25 9.10
N LEU A 134 -3.71 -12.49 8.61
CA LEU A 134 -3.37 -12.16 7.24
C LEU A 134 -4.19 -12.94 6.22
N SER A 135 -4.66 -14.15 6.56
CA SER A 135 -5.59 -14.94 5.74
C SER A 135 -6.97 -14.30 5.58
N PHE A 136 -7.33 -13.34 6.43
CA PHE A 136 -8.59 -12.60 6.32
C PHE A 136 -8.70 -11.80 5.01
N TYR A 137 -7.60 -11.25 4.54
CA TYR A 137 -7.61 -10.39 3.34
C TYR A 137 -8.05 -11.13 2.07
N PRO A 138 -7.49 -12.29 1.70
CA PRO A 138 -7.97 -13.04 0.53
C PRO A 138 -9.38 -13.62 0.73
N GLU A 139 -9.79 -13.91 1.97
CA GLU A 139 -11.15 -14.35 2.29
C GLU A 139 -12.17 -13.23 2.03
N MET A 140 -11.88 -12.01 2.51
CA MET A 140 -12.72 -10.83 2.27
C MET A 140 -12.84 -10.50 0.78
N GLU A 141 -11.75 -10.57 0.02
CA GLU A 141 -11.78 -10.31 -1.42
C GLU A 141 -12.75 -11.25 -2.14
N LYS A 142 -12.69 -12.55 -1.83
CA LYS A 142 -13.64 -13.53 -2.39
C LYS A 142 -15.10 -13.20 -2.05
N ILE A 143 -15.38 -12.84 -0.80
CA ILE A 143 -16.72 -12.46 -0.35
C ILE A 143 -17.20 -11.22 -1.12
N MET A 144 -16.35 -10.22 -1.30
CA MET A 144 -16.68 -9.00 -2.02
C MET A 144 -16.95 -9.27 -3.51
N GLU A 145 -16.11 -10.09 -4.15
CA GLU A 145 -16.30 -10.48 -5.55
C GLU A 145 -17.59 -11.25 -5.76
N GLU A 146 -17.93 -12.18 -4.87
CA GLU A 146 -19.19 -12.91 -4.91
C GLU A 146 -20.41 -11.99 -4.74
N ALA A 147 -20.31 -11.02 -3.82
CA ALA A 147 -21.36 -10.04 -3.61
C ALA A 147 -21.57 -9.14 -4.83
N LEU A 148 -20.50 -8.72 -5.51
CA LEU A 148 -20.56 -7.92 -6.73
C LEU A 148 -21.19 -8.72 -7.88
N ARG A 149 -20.75 -9.95 -8.12
CA ARG A 149 -21.32 -10.83 -9.15
C ARG A 149 -22.84 -11.07 -8.95
N ASN A 150 -23.25 -11.27 -7.70
CA ASN A 150 -24.66 -11.44 -7.34
C ASN A 150 -25.49 -10.17 -7.59
N LYS A 151 -24.89 -8.98 -7.46
CA LYS A 151 -25.54 -7.69 -7.72
C LYS A 151 -25.68 -7.44 -9.22
N GLU A 152 -24.68 -7.76 -10.00
CA GLU A 152 -24.71 -7.64 -11.47
C GLU A 152 -25.74 -8.57 -12.09
N SER A 153 -25.82 -9.82 -11.64
CA SER A 153 -26.81 -10.78 -12.14
C SER A 153 -28.27 -10.40 -11.82
N ARG A 154 -28.52 -9.64 -10.75
CA ARG A 154 -29.85 -9.10 -10.43
C ARG A 154 -30.22 -7.91 -11.32
N ASN A 155 -29.25 -7.10 -11.74
CA ASN A 155 -29.50 -5.94 -12.60
C ASN A 155 -29.65 -6.28 -14.08
N THR A 156 -29.15 -7.42 -14.54
CA THR A 156 -29.30 -7.90 -15.93
C THR A 156 -30.55 -8.76 -16.16
N GLY A 157 -31.29 -9.09 -15.10
CA GLY A 157 -32.52 -9.91 -15.15
C GLY A 157 -33.82 -9.10 -15.08
N SER A 158 -33.74 -7.77 -15.18
CA SER A 158 -34.89 -6.85 -15.28
C SER A 158 -34.90 -6.15 -16.62
#